data_5745636c67d8bbed99ad315129d4f8cf
#
_entry.id   5745636c67d8bbed99ad315129d4f8cf
#
_cell.length_a   1.000
_cell.length_b   1.000
_cell.length_c   1.000
_cell.angle_alpha   90.00
_cell.angle_beta   90.00
_cell.angle_gamma   90.00
#
_symmetry.space_group_name_H-M   'P 1'
#
loop_
_entity.id
_entity.type
_entity.pdbx_description
1 polymer ?
#
loop_
_entity_poly.entity_id
_entity_poly.type
_entity_poly.pdbx_seq_one_letter_code
_entity_poly.pdbx_strand_id
1 'polypeptide(L)'
;FYKYINSLSTKYLVLFPIPLVVALYTYHSASLIIPALFLILFIKYYKNLLNKNTIFSLIISGVLCIPLLFSFLNNGGTTRLAGVGLSADRGPLSRSEELLNQHPNFTYYDRIIHNQRVLYVLSWGQKYLSHFDLNFLFLNGDEVPRSKNPEMGQLYLIELPLIILGIYLLLTRYRATALSFLLFTLLLVSPLASSLTFQAPSALRALPLVLPLIILTALGINQILLWKLEIRNWKLVLCFLFVIGYLYS
;
A
#
# COMPACT_ATOMS: atom_id res chain seq x y z
N PHE A 1 -9.31 15.51 -4.62
CA PHE A 1 -10.33 14.48 -4.92
C PHE A 1 -11.44 14.45 -3.86
N TYR A 2 -11.12 14.22 -2.57
CA TYR A 2 -12.12 14.18 -1.48
C TYR A 2 -12.98 15.46 -1.40
N LYS A 3 -12.35 16.64 -1.46
CA LYS A 3 -13.06 17.92 -1.49
C LYS A 3 -13.92 18.09 -2.73
N TYR A 4 -13.48 17.58 -3.88
CA TYR A 4 -14.28 17.62 -5.11
C TYR A 4 -15.56 16.78 -4.98
N ILE A 5 -15.44 15.53 -4.52
CA ILE A 5 -16.60 14.63 -4.35
C ILE A 5 -17.63 15.22 -3.38
N ASN A 6 -17.18 15.88 -2.31
CA ASN A 6 -18.08 16.44 -1.31
C ASN A 6 -18.65 17.83 -1.66
N SER A 7 -17.88 18.65 -2.40
CA SER A 7 -18.27 20.03 -2.73
C SER A 7 -18.65 20.25 -4.19
N LEU A 8 -18.44 19.25 -5.07
CA LEU A 8 -18.58 19.32 -6.53
C LEU A 8 -17.82 20.52 -7.16
N SER A 9 -16.83 21.06 -6.48
CA SER A 9 -16.08 22.20 -6.96
C SER A 9 -15.05 21.80 -8.02
N THR A 10 -15.19 22.37 -9.21
CA THR A 10 -14.31 22.09 -10.37
C THR A 10 -12.85 22.49 -10.17
N LYS A 11 -12.58 23.46 -9.29
CA LYS A 11 -11.20 23.92 -8.98
C LYS A 11 -10.31 22.80 -8.46
N TYR A 12 -10.83 21.95 -7.57
CA TYR A 12 -10.06 20.84 -7.00
C TYR A 12 -9.80 19.72 -8.00
N LEU A 13 -10.62 19.64 -9.03
CA LEU A 13 -10.47 18.63 -10.06
C LEU A 13 -9.34 18.96 -11.03
N VAL A 14 -9.15 20.23 -11.36
CA VAL A 14 -8.04 20.69 -12.22
C VAL A 14 -6.70 20.58 -11.47
N LEU A 15 -6.67 20.88 -10.17
CA LEU A 15 -5.45 20.81 -9.35
C LEU A 15 -5.05 19.39 -8.96
N PHE A 16 -5.98 18.44 -8.92
CA PHE A 16 -5.72 17.07 -8.45
C PHE A 16 -4.67 16.30 -9.25
N PRO A 17 -4.63 16.35 -10.60
CA PRO A 17 -3.68 15.58 -11.39
C PRO A 17 -2.24 16.07 -11.28
N ILE A 18 -2.01 17.35 -11.01
CA ILE A 18 -0.66 17.94 -11.02
C ILE A 18 0.27 17.24 -10.00
N PRO A 19 -0.09 17.11 -8.70
CA PRO A 19 0.74 16.38 -7.74
C PRO A 19 0.94 14.91 -8.12
N LEU A 20 -0.05 14.27 -8.73
CA LEU A 20 0.05 12.87 -9.16
C LEU A 20 1.05 12.71 -10.29
N VAL A 21 1.03 13.61 -11.29
CA VAL A 21 2.02 13.62 -12.37
C VAL A 21 3.41 13.89 -11.81
N VAL A 22 3.58 14.85 -10.90
CA VAL A 22 4.87 15.12 -10.24
C VAL A 22 5.36 13.87 -9.50
N ALA A 23 4.49 13.17 -8.78
CA ALA A 23 4.85 11.95 -8.08
C ALA A 23 5.31 10.83 -9.04
N LEU A 24 4.71 10.72 -10.25
CA LEU A 24 5.15 9.78 -11.29
C LEU A 24 6.59 10.04 -11.76
N TYR A 25 7.01 11.31 -11.79
CA TYR A 25 8.38 11.68 -12.16
C TYR A 25 9.39 11.52 -11.03
N THR A 26 8.95 11.57 -9.77
CA THR A 26 9.86 11.55 -8.62
C THR A 26 10.19 10.15 -8.15
N TYR A 27 9.26 9.21 -8.20
CA TYR A 27 9.47 7.90 -7.63
C TYR A 27 8.87 6.74 -8.43
N HIS A 28 9.67 5.71 -8.66
CA HIS A 28 9.32 4.59 -9.54
C HIS A 28 8.10 3.78 -9.07
N SER A 29 7.91 3.60 -7.76
CA SER A 29 6.72 2.88 -7.25
C SER A 29 5.42 3.63 -7.54
N ALA A 30 5.47 4.96 -7.67
CA ALA A 30 4.31 5.78 -8.03
C ALA A 30 3.75 5.39 -9.41
N SER A 31 4.60 4.93 -10.34
CA SER A 31 4.17 4.51 -11.69
C SER A 31 3.19 3.34 -11.68
N LEU A 32 3.16 2.55 -10.60
CA LEU A 32 2.20 1.46 -10.43
C LEU A 32 1.06 1.85 -9.48
N ILE A 33 1.38 2.52 -8.37
CA ILE A 33 0.41 2.86 -7.32
C ILE A 33 -0.61 3.88 -7.83
N ILE A 34 -0.17 4.92 -8.55
CA ILE A 34 -1.05 6.00 -9.01
C ILE A 34 -2.08 5.51 -10.04
N PRO A 35 -1.70 4.77 -11.11
CA PRO A 35 -2.68 4.22 -12.03
C PRO A 35 -3.65 3.23 -11.36
N ALA A 36 -3.16 2.38 -10.44
CA ALA A 36 -4.03 1.44 -9.72
C ALA A 36 -5.03 2.18 -8.82
N LEU A 37 -4.57 3.16 -8.06
CA LEU A 37 -5.43 4.02 -7.24
C LEU A 37 -6.46 4.76 -8.10
N PHE A 38 -6.01 5.35 -9.20
CA PHE A 38 -6.88 6.08 -10.12
C PHE A 38 -7.95 5.17 -10.73
N LEU A 39 -7.58 3.96 -11.17
CA LEU A 39 -8.51 2.99 -11.74
C LEU A 39 -9.62 2.62 -10.75
N ILE A 40 -9.26 2.31 -9.49
CA ILE A 40 -10.23 1.94 -8.45
C ILE A 40 -11.15 3.11 -8.12
N LEU A 41 -10.60 4.33 -7.99
CA LEU A 41 -11.40 5.53 -7.74
C LEU A 41 -12.30 5.87 -8.93
N PHE A 42 -11.80 5.68 -10.15
CA PHE A 42 -12.58 5.90 -11.37
C PHE A 42 -13.75 4.93 -11.45
N ILE A 43 -13.55 3.64 -11.23
CA ILE A 43 -14.62 2.63 -11.24
C ILE A 43 -15.72 3.00 -10.24
N LYS A 44 -15.36 3.44 -9.03
CA LYS A 44 -16.35 3.79 -7.99
C LYS A 44 -17.08 5.10 -8.27
N TYR A 45 -16.39 6.11 -8.77
CA TYR A 45 -16.91 7.47 -8.91
C TYR A 45 -17.08 7.92 -10.36
N TYR A 46 -17.16 6.97 -11.31
CA TYR A 46 -17.17 7.30 -12.74
C TYR A 46 -18.26 8.28 -13.14
N LYS A 47 -19.47 8.18 -12.55
CA LYS A 47 -20.59 9.10 -12.83
C LYS A 47 -20.26 10.55 -12.47
N ASN A 48 -19.51 10.76 -11.39
CA ASN A 48 -19.11 12.10 -10.94
C ASN A 48 -17.86 12.61 -11.68
N LEU A 49 -17.07 11.70 -12.26
CA LEU A 49 -15.84 12.00 -12.96
C LEU A 49 -16.04 12.23 -14.46
N LEU A 50 -17.13 11.74 -15.07
CA LEU A 50 -17.47 11.94 -16.48
C LEU A 50 -18.10 13.33 -16.71
N ASN A 51 -17.30 14.36 -16.48
CA ASN A 51 -17.70 15.74 -16.73
C ASN A 51 -16.61 16.42 -17.61
N LYS A 52 -16.96 17.46 -18.37
CA LYS A 52 -16.05 18.13 -19.31
C LYS A 52 -14.73 18.55 -18.66
N ASN A 53 -14.77 19.03 -17.43
CA ASN A 53 -13.59 19.51 -16.71
C ASN A 53 -12.67 18.36 -16.26
N THR A 54 -13.24 17.20 -15.91
CA THR A 54 -12.46 15.99 -15.59
C THR A 54 -11.76 15.46 -16.84
N ILE A 55 -12.49 15.40 -17.95
CA ILE A 55 -11.92 14.94 -19.22
C ILE A 55 -10.76 15.86 -19.63
N PHE A 56 -10.94 17.18 -19.53
CA PHE A 56 -9.87 18.14 -19.81
C PHE A 56 -8.65 17.94 -18.89
N SER A 57 -8.89 17.75 -17.60
CA SER A 57 -7.83 17.45 -16.61
C SER A 57 -7.08 16.15 -16.92
N LEU A 58 -7.80 15.10 -17.34
CA LEU A 58 -7.21 13.82 -17.75
C LEU A 58 -6.38 13.95 -19.02
N ILE A 59 -6.83 14.76 -19.99
CA ILE A 59 -6.07 15.04 -21.21
C ILE A 59 -4.76 15.75 -20.87
N ILE A 60 -4.80 16.80 -20.04
CA ILE A 60 -3.59 17.50 -19.59
C ILE A 60 -2.63 16.53 -18.89
N SER A 61 -3.14 15.70 -17.98
CA SER A 61 -2.31 14.70 -17.27
C SER A 61 -1.70 13.70 -18.24
N GLY A 62 -2.46 13.23 -19.21
CA GLY A 62 -1.97 12.34 -20.26
C GLY A 62 -0.85 12.97 -21.09
N VAL A 63 -1.02 14.22 -21.52
CA VAL A 63 0.02 14.96 -22.24
C VAL A 63 1.29 15.12 -21.42
N LEU A 64 1.17 15.46 -20.13
CA LEU A 64 2.31 15.58 -19.21
C LEU A 64 3.00 14.24 -18.95
N CYS A 65 2.32 13.11 -19.10
CA CYS A 65 2.91 11.78 -18.95
C CYS A 65 3.58 11.25 -20.23
N ILE A 66 3.39 11.89 -21.40
CA ILE A 66 4.01 11.44 -22.66
C ILE A 66 5.54 11.29 -22.57
N PRO A 67 6.31 12.28 -22.03
CA PRO A 67 7.76 12.13 -21.92
C PRO A 67 8.17 10.94 -21.05
N LEU A 68 7.40 10.66 -20.00
CA LEU A 68 7.67 9.54 -19.10
C LEU A 68 7.42 8.20 -19.79
N LEU A 69 6.35 8.07 -20.57
CA LEU A 69 6.07 6.90 -21.40
C LEU A 69 7.18 6.67 -22.43
N PHE A 70 7.62 7.73 -23.09
CA PHE A 70 8.70 7.67 -24.08
C PHE A 70 10.03 7.24 -23.42
N SER A 71 10.36 7.81 -22.27
CA SER A 71 11.53 7.40 -21.49
C SER A 71 11.46 5.93 -21.04
N PHE A 72 10.28 5.48 -20.63
CA PHE A 72 10.08 4.08 -20.23
C PHE A 72 10.28 3.11 -21.39
N LEU A 73 9.79 3.45 -22.58
CA LEU A 73 9.90 2.60 -23.77
C LEU A 73 11.34 2.56 -24.32
N ASN A 74 12.04 3.69 -24.31
CA ASN A 74 13.36 3.80 -24.96
C ASN A 74 14.54 3.45 -24.03
N ASN A 75 14.48 3.72 -22.74
CA ASN A 75 15.62 3.65 -21.82
C ASN A 75 15.59 2.46 -20.85
N GLY A 76 14.99 1.36 -21.23
CA GLY A 76 15.11 0.15 -20.44
C GLY A 76 14.34 0.15 -19.12
N GLY A 77 13.15 0.75 -19.11
CA GLY A 77 12.17 0.44 -18.07
C GLY A 77 11.96 -1.07 -17.93
N THR A 78 12.06 -1.77 -19.05
CA THR A 78 12.06 -3.24 -19.13
C THR A 78 13.31 -3.87 -18.50
N THR A 79 14.51 -3.30 -18.66
CA THR A 79 15.75 -3.82 -18.06
C THR A 79 15.76 -3.67 -16.54
N ARG A 80 15.20 -2.59 -16.00
CA ARG A 80 15.02 -2.45 -14.55
C ARG A 80 13.99 -3.43 -13.99
N LEU A 81 12.86 -3.60 -14.68
CA LEU A 81 11.86 -4.60 -14.30
C LEU A 81 12.44 -6.01 -14.34
N ALA A 82 13.28 -6.33 -15.33
CA ALA A 82 13.98 -7.61 -15.41
C ALA A 82 15.00 -7.82 -14.27
N GLY A 83 15.65 -6.74 -13.79
CA GLY A 83 16.68 -6.84 -12.73
C GLY A 83 16.13 -6.77 -11.30
N VAL A 84 14.94 -6.17 -11.09
CA VAL A 84 14.37 -5.94 -9.75
C VAL A 84 12.99 -6.55 -9.58
N GLY A 85 12.33 -6.91 -10.68
CA GLY A 85 10.98 -7.47 -10.68
C GLY A 85 10.92 -8.88 -10.11
N LEU A 86 9.72 -9.36 -9.92
CA LEU A 86 9.43 -10.72 -9.40
C LEU A 86 10.08 -11.81 -10.27
N SER A 87 10.23 -11.57 -11.57
CA SER A 87 10.90 -12.50 -12.50
C SER A 87 12.41 -12.63 -12.29
N ALA A 88 13.05 -11.70 -11.57
CA ALA A 88 14.46 -11.80 -11.17
C ALA A 88 14.64 -12.80 -10.02
N ASP A 89 13.59 -13.12 -9.29
CA ASP A 89 13.59 -14.15 -8.25
C ASP A 89 13.50 -15.55 -8.89
N ARG A 90 14.60 -16.29 -8.82
CA ARG A 90 14.66 -17.68 -9.32
C ARG A 90 14.11 -18.70 -8.33
N GLY A 91 13.77 -18.30 -7.10
CA GLY A 91 13.26 -19.21 -6.07
C GLY A 91 12.03 -20.02 -6.50
N PRO A 92 10.97 -19.39 -7.03
CA PRO A 92 9.80 -20.12 -7.52
C PRO A 92 10.10 -21.07 -8.69
N LEU A 93 11.05 -20.71 -9.57
CA LEU A 93 11.47 -21.56 -10.68
C LEU A 93 12.20 -22.80 -10.17
N SER A 94 13.25 -22.61 -9.34
CA SER A 94 14.02 -23.72 -8.76
C SER A 94 13.14 -24.66 -7.95
N ARG A 95 12.18 -24.11 -7.18
CA ARG A 95 11.24 -24.91 -6.41
C ARG A 95 10.28 -25.69 -7.29
N SER A 96 9.83 -25.13 -8.42
CA SER A 96 9.02 -25.86 -9.40
C SER A 96 9.79 -27.04 -9.98
N GLU A 97 11.03 -26.82 -10.38
CA GLU A 97 11.92 -27.86 -10.93
C GLU A 97 12.21 -28.96 -9.90
N GLU A 98 12.51 -28.57 -8.66
CA GLU A 98 12.74 -29.49 -7.55
C GLU A 98 11.53 -30.39 -7.28
N LEU A 99 10.35 -29.80 -7.15
CA LEU A 99 9.09 -30.53 -6.91
C LEU A 99 8.76 -31.46 -8.08
N LEU A 100 8.99 -31.01 -9.30
CA LEU A 100 8.80 -31.82 -10.50
C LEU A 100 9.79 -33.01 -10.56
N ASN A 101 11.00 -32.89 -10.09
CA ASN A 101 12.00 -33.95 -10.07
C ASN A 101 11.81 -34.96 -8.92
N GLN A 102 11.25 -34.53 -7.79
CA GLN A 102 11.02 -35.42 -6.64
C GLN A 102 9.86 -36.41 -6.82
N HIS A 103 8.91 -36.09 -7.71
CA HIS A 103 7.71 -36.93 -7.94
C HIS A 103 7.58 -37.34 -9.41
N PRO A 104 8.17 -38.46 -9.83
CA PRO A 104 8.11 -38.92 -11.25
C PRO A 104 6.70 -39.31 -11.71
N ASN A 105 5.78 -39.64 -10.78
CA ASN A 105 4.39 -40.05 -11.11
C ASN A 105 3.42 -38.88 -10.84
N PHE A 106 3.48 -37.85 -11.70
CA PHE A 106 2.59 -36.72 -11.59
C PHE A 106 1.15 -37.01 -11.95
N THR A 107 0.26 -36.67 -11.02
CA THR A 107 -1.16 -36.47 -11.29
C THR A 107 -1.37 -35.13 -12.02
N TYR A 108 -2.44 -35.00 -12.80
CA TYR A 108 -2.79 -33.74 -13.48
C TYR A 108 -2.84 -32.55 -12.53
N TYR A 109 -3.34 -32.76 -11.30
CA TYR A 109 -3.39 -31.74 -10.25
C TYR A 109 -2.01 -31.28 -9.77
N ASP A 110 -1.05 -32.20 -9.66
CA ASP A 110 0.33 -31.85 -9.24
C ASP A 110 1.01 -30.93 -10.26
N ARG A 111 0.78 -31.15 -11.55
CA ARG A 111 1.28 -30.28 -12.62
C ARG A 111 0.70 -28.87 -12.58
N ILE A 112 -0.55 -28.71 -12.11
CA ILE A 112 -1.16 -27.39 -11.96
C ILE A 112 -0.58 -26.70 -10.74
N ILE A 113 -0.53 -27.37 -9.58
CA ILE A 113 -0.10 -26.77 -8.30
C ILE A 113 1.40 -26.45 -8.32
N HIS A 114 2.23 -27.32 -8.88
CA HIS A 114 3.68 -27.15 -8.96
C HIS A 114 4.13 -26.36 -10.21
N ASN A 115 3.17 -25.80 -10.95
CA ASN A 115 3.48 -24.95 -12.10
C ASN A 115 4.21 -23.68 -11.62
N GLN A 116 5.29 -23.36 -12.32
CA GLN A 116 6.08 -22.14 -12.10
C GLN A 116 5.22 -20.88 -11.95
N ARG A 117 4.17 -20.71 -12.78
CA ARG A 117 3.29 -19.53 -12.73
C ARG A 117 2.52 -19.45 -11.42
N VAL A 118 2.02 -20.60 -10.93
CA VAL A 118 1.30 -20.68 -9.64
C VAL A 118 2.23 -20.34 -8.49
N LEU A 119 3.47 -20.86 -8.50
CA LEU A 119 4.45 -20.57 -7.48
C LEU A 119 4.86 -19.10 -7.48
N TYR A 120 4.96 -18.44 -8.65
CA TYR A 120 5.18 -16.99 -8.72
C TYR A 120 4.00 -16.19 -8.13
N VAL A 121 2.75 -16.59 -8.39
CA VAL A 121 1.56 -15.94 -7.80
C VAL A 121 1.54 -16.12 -6.29
N LEU A 122 1.85 -17.30 -5.79
CA LEU A 122 1.94 -17.57 -4.35
C LEU A 122 3.06 -16.77 -3.69
N SER A 123 4.24 -16.74 -4.31
CA SER A 123 5.37 -15.91 -3.84
C SER A 123 4.99 -14.42 -3.81
N TRP A 124 4.33 -13.92 -4.84
CA TRP A 124 3.81 -12.55 -4.85
C TRP A 124 2.82 -12.31 -3.72
N GLY A 125 1.87 -13.23 -3.51
CA GLY A 125 0.89 -13.11 -2.42
C GLY A 125 1.56 -13.08 -1.04
N GLN A 126 2.56 -13.93 -0.80
CA GLN A 126 3.35 -13.92 0.43
C GLN A 126 4.10 -12.59 0.61
N LYS A 127 4.77 -12.10 -0.44
CA LYS A 127 5.45 -10.80 -0.44
C LYS A 127 4.49 -9.62 -0.22
N TYR A 128 3.28 -9.70 -0.75
CA TYR A 128 2.25 -8.68 -0.52
C TYR A 128 1.80 -8.68 0.95
N LEU A 129 1.47 -9.86 1.49
CA LEU A 129 1.02 -9.99 2.88
C LEU A 129 2.11 -9.64 3.90
N SER A 130 3.39 -9.88 3.57
CA SER A 130 4.51 -9.55 4.46
C SER A 130 4.62 -8.06 4.80
N HIS A 131 4.02 -7.15 4.00
CA HIS A 131 3.95 -5.74 4.35
C HIS A 131 3.00 -5.43 5.51
N PHE A 132 2.10 -6.35 5.84
CA PHE A 132 1.17 -6.25 6.96
C PHE A 132 1.60 -7.12 8.14
N ASP A 133 2.74 -7.80 8.04
CA ASP A 133 3.27 -8.61 9.11
C ASP A 133 3.69 -7.72 10.29
N LEU A 134 3.38 -8.20 11.51
CA LEU A 134 3.78 -7.55 12.75
C LEU A 134 5.29 -7.39 12.85
N ASN A 135 6.04 -8.36 12.31
CA ASN A 135 7.49 -8.33 12.29
C ASN A 135 8.02 -7.13 11.47
N PHE A 136 7.47 -6.93 10.27
CA PHE A 136 7.85 -5.81 9.41
C PHE A 136 7.39 -4.46 9.97
N LEU A 137 6.13 -4.40 10.43
CA LEU A 137 5.56 -3.12 10.86
C LEU A 137 6.06 -2.66 12.24
N PHE A 138 6.24 -3.58 13.20
CA PHE A 138 6.42 -3.18 14.60
C PHE A 138 7.70 -3.72 15.27
N LEU A 139 8.31 -4.80 14.76
CA LEU A 139 9.42 -5.45 15.47
C LEU A 139 10.78 -5.20 14.77
N ASN A 140 10.99 -5.77 13.59
CA ASN A 140 12.31 -5.77 12.93
C ASN A 140 12.42 -4.81 11.75
N GLY A 141 11.28 -4.38 11.17
CA GLY A 141 11.28 -3.46 10.03
C GLY A 141 11.76 -4.08 8.71
N ASP A 142 12.37 -3.24 7.86
CA ASP A 142 12.91 -3.64 6.54
C ASP A 142 14.17 -4.51 6.71
N GLU A 143 14.37 -5.48 5.83
CA GLU A 143 15.60 -6.28 5.80
C GLU A 143 16.81 -5.47 5.36
N VAL A 144 16.60 -4.40 4.59
CA VAL A 144 17.70 -3.56 4.08
C VAL A 144 18.16 -2.58 5.16
N PRO A 145 19.43 -2.67 5.65
CA PRO A 145 19.92 -1.86 6.79
C PRO A 145 19.76 -0.35 6.61
N ARG A 146 19.88 0.17 5.37
CA ARG A 146 19.72 1.60 5.08
C ARG A 146 18.26 2.11 5.18
N SER A 147 17.29 1.19 5.24
CA SER A 147 15.85 1.49 5.22
C SER A 147 15.18 1.18 6.54
N LYS A 148 15.93 0.77 7.55
CA LYS A 148 15.43 0.47 8.89
C LYS A 148 16.20 1.21 9.97
N ASN A 149 15.52 1.45 11.08
CA ASN A 149 16.17 1.78 12.33
C ASN A 149 16.59 0.46 13.02
N PRO A 150 17.79 0.35 13.59
CA PRO A 150 18.21 -0.84 14.30
C PRO A 150 17.20 -1.23 15.40
N GLU A 151 16.87 -2.53 15.47
CA GLU A 151 16.03 -3.10 16.52
C GLU A 151 14.60 -2.53 16.62
N MET A 152 14.08 -1.96 15.52
CA MET A 152 12.79 -1.31 15.52
C MET A 152 12.04 -1.54 14.20
N GLY A 153 10.70 -1.69 14.31
CA GLY A 153 9.81 -1.75 13.15
C GLY A 153 9.64 -0.40 12.43
N GLN A 154 8.75 -0.36 11.45
CA GLN A 154 8.40 0.87 10.75
C GLN A 154 7.51 1.80 11.60
N LEU A 155 6.83 1.23 12.59
CA LEU A 155 5.90 1.89 13.51
C LEU A 155 6.23 1.46 14.94
N TYR A 156 5.84 2.28 15.91
CA TYR A 156 5.95 1.90 17.33
C TYR A 156 4.88 0.87 17.71
N LEU A 157 5.22 -0.07 18.59
CA LEU A 157 4.29 -1.10 19.05
C LEU A 157 3.03 -0.50 19.71
N ILE A 158 3.16 0.66 20.34
CA ILE A 158 2.03 1.40 20.94
C ILE A 158 0.98 1.85 19.91
N GLU A 159 1.36 1.95 18.63
CA GLU A 159 0.44 2.33 17.55
C GLU A 159 -0.47 1.17 17.14
N LEU A 160 -0.09 -0.09 17.41
CA LEU A 160 -0.87 -1.26 17.03
C LEU A 160 -2.31 -1.21 17.56
N PRO A 161 -2.58 -1.03 18.87
CA PRO A 161 -3.95 -0.95 19.37
C PRO A 161 -4.70 0.28 18.81
N LEU A 162 -3.98 1.38 18.54
CA LEU A 162 -4.57 2.58 17.95
C LEU A 162 -5.01 2.36 16.50
N ILE A 163 -4.19 1.65 15.72
CA ILE A 163 -4.51 1.27 14.34
C ILE A 163 -5.71 0.33 14.30
N ILE A 164 -5.75 -0.68 15.17
CA ILE A 164 -6.89 -1.60 15.27
C ILE A 164 -8.18 -0.83 15.59
N LEU A 165 -8.13 0.08 16.56
CA LEU A 165 -9.26 0.95 16.89
C LEU A 165 -9.64 1.86 15.70
N GLY A 166 -8.66 2.42 15.01
CA GLY A 166 -8.88 3.23 13.80
C GLY A 166 -9.55 2.44 12.68
N ILE A 167 -9.13 1.20 12.42
CA ILE A 167 -9.77 0.30 11.46
C ILE A 167 -11.22 0.00 11.87
N TYR A 168 -11.46 -0.31 13.14
CA TYR A 168 -12.80 -0.53 13.67
C TYR A 168 -13.71 0.68 13.44
N LEU A 169 -13.25 1.89 13.74
CA LEU A 169 -13.99 3.12 13.50
C LEU A 169 -14.26 3.37 12.02
N LEU A 170 -13.29 3.08 11.17
CA LEU A 170 -13.41 3.24 9.74
C LEU A 170 -14.48 2.31 9.16
N LEU A 171 -14.56 1.07 9.69
CA LEU A 171 -15.53 0.06 9.26
C LEU A 171 -16.94 0.29 9.83
N THR A 172 -17.06 0.91 10.99
CA THR A 172 -18.33 1.12 11.68
C THR A 172 -18.87 2.53 11.47
N ARG A 173 -18.19 3.53 12.03
CA ARG A 173 -18.67 4.92 12.08
C ARG A 173 -18.50 5.67 10.76
N TYR A 174 -17.40 5.42 10.03
CA TYR A 174 -17.05 6.14 8.79
C TYR A 174 -17.26 5.32 7.52
N ARG A 175 -17.92 4.17 7.61
CA ARG A 175 -18.07 3.17 6.54
C ARG A 175 -18.51 3.72 5.19
N ALA A 176 -19.40 4.71 5.15
CA ALA A 176 -19.97 5.24 3.92
C ALA A 176 -19.28 6.50 3.39
N THR A 177 -18.18 6.95 4.02
CA THR A 177 -17.51 8.18 3.60
C THR A 177 -16.55 7.94 2.42
N ALA A 178 -16.40 8.94 1.54
CA ALA A 178 -15.40 8.91 0.48
C ALA A 178 -13.98 8.81 1.03
N LEU A 179 -13.74 9.37 2.24
CA LEU A 179 -12.46 9.29 2.93
C LEU A 179 -12.13 7.84 3.32
N SER A 180 -13.08 7.11 3.91
CA SER A 180 -12.88 5.71 4.28
C SER A 180 -12.49 4.87 3.08
N PHE A 181 -13.20 5.04 1.98
CA PHE A 181 -12.89 4.31 0.76
C PHE A 181 -11.50 4.65 0.22
N LEU A 182 -11.14 5.93 0.22
CA LEU A 182 -9.81 6.36 -0.20
C LEU A 182 -8.71 5.76 0.68
N LEU A 183 -8.89 5.77 2.01
CA LEU A 183 -7.92 5.21 2.96
C LEU A 183 -7.76 3.70 2.79
N PHE A 184 -8.87 2.95 2.65
CA PHE A 184 -8.79 1.52 2.38
C PHE A 184 -8.13 1.21 1.04
N THR A 185 -8.48 1.97 0.01
CA THR A 185 -7.86 1.79 -1.31
C THR A 185 -6.36 2.05 -1.23
N LEU A 186 -5.95 3.12 -0.57
CA LEU A 186 -4.53 3.44 -0.41
C LEU A 186 -3.80 2.39 0.43
N LEU A 187 -4.42 1.90 1.52
CA LEU A 187 -3.88 0.82 2.36
C LEU A 187 -3.58 -0.44 1.54
N LEU A 188 -4.53 -0.84 0.68
CA LEU A 188 -4.39 -2.05 -0.14
C LEU A 188 -3.49 -1.86 -1.37
N VAL A 189 -3.47 -0.68 -1.98
CA VAL A 189 -2.69 -0.42 -3.20
C VAL A 189 -1.22 -0.15 -2.90
N SER A 190 -0.91 0.45 -1.75
CA SER A 190 0.47 0.87 -1.40
C SER A 190 1.51 -0.26 -1.44
N PRO A 191 1.25 -1.50 -0.97
CA PRO A 191 2.23 -2.57 -1.03
C PRO A 191 2.46 -3.15 -2.43
N LEU A 192 1.56 -2.90 -3.40
CA LEU A 192 1.62 -3.53 -4.73
C LEU A 192 2.96 -3.31 -5.43
N ALA A 193 3.48 -2.08 -5.39
CA ALA A 193 4.74 -1.77 -6.07
C ALA A 193 5.94 -2.48 -5.44
N SER A 194 5.95 -2.65 -4.13
CA SER A 194 6.99 -3.37 -3.40
C SER A 194 6.86 -4.88 -3.60
N SER A 195 5.67 -5.44 -3.49
CA SER A 195 5.42 -6.88 -3.60
C SER A 195 5.77 -7.48 -4.97
N LEU A 196 5.76 -6.67 -6.03
CA LEU A 196 6.17 -7.07 -7.37
C LEU A 196 7.70 -7.06 -7.56
N THR A 197 8.47 -6.80 -6.51
CA THR A 197 9.94 -6.88 -6.55
C THR A 197 10.44 -8.11 -5.80
N PHE A 198 11.66 -8.57 -6.14
CA PHE A 198 12.23 -9.72 -5.45
C PHE A 198 12.60 -9.42 -3.98
N GLN A 199 12.97 -8.17 -3.68
CA GLN A 199 13.24 -7.69 -2.31
C GLN A 199 11.97 -7.07 -1.73
N ALA A 200 11.09 -7.89 -1.19
CA ALA A 200 9.88 -7.48 -0.48
C ALA A 200 9.79 -8.28 0.83
N PRO A 201 9.33 -7.63 1.93
CA PRO A 201 8.78 -6.27 2.02
C PRO A 201 9.88 -5.18 1.96
N SER A 202 9.51 -3.98 1.46
CA SER A 202 10.43 -2.84 1.42
C SER A 202 9.73 -1.55 1.83
N ALA A 203 10.24 -0.91 2.89
CA ALA A 203 9.69 0.32 3.46
C ALA A 203 9.70 1.48 2.45
N LEU A 204 10.81 1.64 1.72
CA LEU A 204 10.93 2.71 0.71
C LEU A 204 9.93 2.54 -0.44
N ARG A 205 9.74 1.31 -0.93
CA ARG A 205 8.83 1.07 -2.06
C ARG A 205 7.36 1.08 -1.64
N ALA A 206 7.08 0.78 -0.37
CA ALA A 206 5.75 0.84 0.22
C ALA A 206 5.49 2.14 1.01
N LEU A 207 6.31 3.18 0.82
CA LEU A 207 6.19 4.45 1.54
C LEU A 207 4.77 5.04 1.58
N PRO A 208 3.94 4.99 0.52
CA PRO A 208 2.56 5.45 0.59
C PRO A 208 1.69 4.73 1.62
N LEU A 209 2.09 3.55 2.13
CA LEU A 209 1.41 2.81 3.19
C LEU A 209 1.43 3.56 4.53
N VAL A 210 2.44 4.39 4.76
CA VAL A 210 2.59 5.18 5.99
C VAL A 210 1.41 6.14 6.18
N LEU A 211 0.92 6.73 5.09
CA LEU A 211 -0.16 7.72 5.14
C LEU A 211 -1.48 7.17 5.71
N PRO A 212 -2.06 6.06 5.22
CA PRO A 212 -3.26 5.49 5.82
C PRO A 212 -3.02 4.98 7.24
N LEU A 213 -1.84 4.44 7.57
CA LEU A 213 -1.53 3.97 8.92
C LEU A 213 -1.51 5.12 9.93
N ILE A 214 -0.86 6.25 9.62
CA ILE A 214 -0.86 7.44 10.48
C ILE A 214 -2.28 7.97 10.69
N ILE A 215 -3.10 8.01 9.64
CA ILE A 215 -4.49 8.48 9.77
C ILE A 215 -5.31 7.53 10.65
N LEU A 216 -5.11 6.21 10.53
CA LEU A 216 -5.75 5.23 11.39
C LEU A 216 -5.33 5.39 12.85
N THR A 217 -4.04 5.58 13.12
CA THR A 217 -3.51 5.90 14.46
C THR A 217 -4.16 7.16 15.02
N ALA A 218 -4.24 8.22 14.21
CA ALA A 218 -4.86 9.49 14.61
C ALA A 218 -6.36 9.33 14.93
N LEU A 219 -7.09 8.54 14.16
CA LEU A 219 -8.50 8.21 14.45
C LEU A 219 -8.63 7.46 15.78
N GLY A 220 -7.74 6.50 16.04
CA GLY A 220 -7.68 5.77 17.32
C GLY A 220 -7.42 6.70 18.50
N ILE A 221 -6.43 7.58 18.39
CA ILE A 221 -6.11 8.58 19.41
C ILE A 221 -7.31 9.50 19.66
N ASN A 222 -7.91 10.03 18.59
CA ASN A 222 -9.06 10.93 18.71
C ASN A 222 -10.23 10.26 19.45
N GLN A 223 -10.50 8.99 19.19
CA GLN A 223 -11.55 8.26 19.88
C GLN A 223 -11.24 8.07 21.36
N ILE A 224 -10.01 7.75 21.71
CA ILE A 224 -9.58 7.63 23.12
C ILE A 224 -9.71 8.99 23.84
N LEU A 225 -9.36 10.09 23.17
CA LEU A 225 -9.52 11.42 23.74
C LEU A 225 -11.00 11.79 23.98
N LEU A 226 -11.89 11.38 23.06
CA LEU A 226 -13.33 11.57 23.24
C LEU A 226 -13.86 10.72 24.41
N TRP A 227 -13.43 9.46 24.54
CA TRP A 227 -13.78 8.62 25.70
C TRP A 227 -13.23 9.19 27.01
N LYS A 228 -12.03 9.82 26.99
CA LYS A 228 -11.47 10.48 28.16
C LYS A 228 -12.36 11.60 28.69
N LEU A 229 -13.03 12.34 27.81
CA LEU A 229 -13.95 13.39 28.21
C LEU A 229 -15.22 12.83 28.86
N GLU A 230 -15.59 11.58 28.55
CA GLU A 230 -16.77 10.91 29.10
C GLU A 230 -16.44 10.03 30.33
N ILE A 231 -15.21 9.53 30.45
CA ILE A 231 -14.81 8.59 31.51
C ILE A 231 -14.03 9.32 32.61
N ARG A 232 -14.56 9.26 33.84
CA ARG A 232 -13.96 9.88 35.05
C ARG A 232 -12.57 9.32 35.43
N ASN A 233 -12.16 8.13 34.96
CA ASN A 233 -10.90 7.45 35.32
C ASN A 233 -9.91 7.30 34.14
N TRP A 234 -9.75 8.32 33.34
CA TRP A 234 -8.84 8.33 32.19
C TRP A 234 -7.35 8.06 32.53
N LYS A 235 -6.96 8.25 33.80
CA LYS A 235 -5.59 7.98 34.29
C LYS A 235 -5.18 6.52 34.07
N LEU A 236 -6.13 5.57 34.18
CA LEU A 236 -5.87 4.15 33.94
C LEU A 236 -5.50 3.85 32.48
N VAL A 237 -6.13 4.51 31.53
CA VAL A 237 -5.83 4.34 30.09
C VAL A 237 -4.44 4.88 29.77
N LEU A 238 -4.04 6.02 30.34
CA LEU A 238 -2.69 6.54 30.18
C LEU A 238 -1.64 5.66 30.85
N CYS A 239 -1.89 5.14 32.05
CA CYS A 239 -0.99 4.18 32.69
C CYS A 239 -0.79 2.92 31.83
N PHE A 240 -1.86 2.38 31.24
CA PHE A 240 -1.78 1.21 30.37
C PHE A 240 -0.94 1.48 29.11
N LEU A 241 -1.15 2.63 28.46
CA LEU A 241 -0.36 3.05 27.30
C LEU A 241 1.11 3.31 27.66
N PHE A 242 1.38 3.86 28.85
CA PHE A 242 2.73 4.11 29.35
C PHE A 242 3.48 2.81 29.67
N VAL A 243 2.78 1.83 30.27
CA VAL A 243 3.35 0.50 30.59
C VAL A 243 3.73 -0.24 29.31
N ILE A 244 2.87 -0.21 28.28
CA ILE A 244 3.20 -0.81 26.98
C ILE A 244 4.42 -0.12 26.34
N GLY A 245 4.49 1.21 26.38
CA GLY A 245 5.64 1.97 25.88
C GLY A 245 6.93 1.67 26.63
N TYR A 246 6.86 1.49 27.96
CA TYR A 246 8.01 1.17 28.82
C TYR A 246 8.51 -0.27 28.64
N LEU A 247 7.62 -1.23 28.41
CA LEU A 247 8.00 -2.63 28.16
C LEU A 247 8.70 -2.81 26.79
N TYR A 248 8.67 -1.80 25.95
CA TYR A 248 9.28 -1.82 24.61
C TYR A 248 10.59 -0.98 24.53
N SER A 249 10.84 -0.12 25.51
CA SER A 249 12.11 0.64 25.59
C SER A 249 13.19 -0.17 26.32
#